data_d7922fe3cbc1d0fa1aa4562f7665dd66
#
_entry.id   d7922fe3cbc1d0fa1aa4562f7665dd66
#
_cell.length_a   1.000
_cell.length_b   1.000
_cell.length_c   1.000
_cell.angle_alpha   90.00
_cell.angle_beta   90.00
_cell.angle_gamma   90.00
#
_symmetry.space_group_name_H-M   'P 1'
#
loop_
_entity.id
_entity.type
_entity.pdbx_description
1 polymer ?
#
loop_
_entity_poly.entity_id
_entity_poly.type
_entity_poly.pdbx_seq_one_letter_code
_entity_poly.pdbx_strand_id
1 'polypeptide(L)'
;GRLWSMDKVRTEGELIEWSRRAERLRDEYNHAHPDLPLPKLRYALEYKFDGLTINLTYDGGRLVQAATRGNGVTGEAILPQAMTIRTIPLTIPFKGKMECQGECYMRLSVLDQLNKSGEEQLKNARNAAAGALRNLDPAVTAKRRLDVCMYSVGYIEGRELIGHEDTISFLKENNLPTSGFMEL
;
A
#
# COMPACT_ATOMS: atom_id res chain seq x y z
N GLY A 1 -8.06 4.14 10.50
CA GLY A 1 -7.60 5.55 10.60
C GLY A 1 -7.81 6.32 9.30
N ARG A 2 -7.63 7.64 9.31
CA ARG A 2 -7.75 8.48 8.12
C ARG A 2 -6.57 8.25 7.17
N LEU A 3 -6.84 8.08 5.88
CA LEU A 3 -5.81 7.92 4.85
C LEU A 3 -5.47 9.29 4.23
N TRP A 4 -4.19 9.68 4.32
CA TRP A 4 -3.69 10.94 3.79
C TRP A 4 -3.17 10.79 2.36
N SER A 5 -3.26 11.86 1.56
CA SER A 5 -2.58 11.93 0.27
C SER A 5 -1.15 12.44 0.47
N MET A 6 -0.21 11.91 -0.33
CA MET A 6 1.17 12.39 -0.34
C MET A 6 1.30 13.67 -1.18
N ASP A 7 2.25 14.52 -0.82
CA ASP A 7 2.70 15.63 -1.67
C ASP A 7 3.25 15.08 -3.01
N LYS A 8 3.24 15.93 -4.02
CA LYS A 8 3.76 15.59 -5.35
C LYS A 8 4.84 16.58 -5.73
N VAL A 9 5.98 16.04 -6.15
CA VAL A 9 7.08 16.80 -6.76
C VAL A 9 7.29 16.28 -8.19
N ARG A 10 7.66 17.14 -9.11
CA ARG A 10 7.83 16.82 -10.54
C ARG A 10 9.20 17.14 -11.08
N THR A 11 9.97 17.92 -10.34
CA THR A 11 11.31 18.37 -10.73
C THR A 11 12.30 18.12 -9.60
N GLU A 12 13.58 18.05 -9.95
CA GLU A 12 14.66 17.95 -8.98
C GLU A 12 14.66 19.14 -8.01
N GLY A 13 14.42 20.35 -8.51
CA GLY A 13 14.33 21.56 -7.68
C GLY A 13 13.23 21.46 -6.63
N GLU A 14 12.03 20.99 -7.01
CA GLU A 14 10.93 20.77 -6.07
C GLU A 14 11.27 19.71 -5.01
N LEU A 15 12.00 18.66 -5.40
CA LEU A 15 12.45 17.62 -4.47
C LEU A 15 13.45 18.18 -3.44
N ILE A 16 14.40 18.99 -3.91
CA ILE A 16 15.37 19.66 -3.03
C ILE A 16 14.67 20.63 -2.08
N GLU A 17 13.70 21.41 -2.55
CA GLU A 17 12.91 22.29 -1.68
C GLU A 17 12.09 21.53 -0.65
N TRP A 18 11.47 20.41 -1.05
CA TRP A 18 10.74 19.53 -0.12
C TRP A 18 11.66 18.99 0.97
N SER A 19 12.85 18.49 0.60
CA SER A 19 13.85 17.99 1.56
C SER A 19 14.30 19.09 2.53
N ARG A 20 14.64 20.28 2.01
CA ARG A 20 15.04 21.44 2.85
C ARG A 20 13.92 21.89 3.81
N ARG A 21 12.65 21.79 3.36
CA ARG A 21 11.50 22.10 4.23
C ARG A 21 11.39 21.08 5.36
N ALA A 22 11.57 19.79 5.07
CA ALA A 22 11.53 18.75 6.08
C ALA A 22 12.65 18.89 7.12
N GLU A 23 13.88 19.20 6.68
CA GLU A 23 15.02 19.46 7.57
C GLU A 23 14.76 20.68 8.48
N ARG A 24 14.25 21.78 7.92
CA ARG A 24 13.87 22.96 8.70
C ARG A 24 12.86 22.65 9.79
N LEU A 25 11.80 21.90 9.46
CA LEU A 25 10.78 21.51 10.45
C LEU A 25 11.37 20.64 11.57
N ARG A 26 12.30 19.74 11.23
CA ARG A 26 13.04 18.95 12.22
C ARG A 26 13.86 19.86 13.15
N ASP A 27 14.59 20.83 12.58
CA ASP A 27 15.47 21.72 13.34
C ASP A 27 14.66 22.65 14.25
N GLU A 28 13.54 23.16 13.76
CA GLU A 28 12.57 23.93 14.57
C GLU A 28 12.01 23.10 15.74
N TYR A 29 11.65 21.84 15.47
CA TYR A 29 11.21 20.92 16.51
C TYR A 29 12.31 20.66 17.53
N ASN A 30 13.54 20.37 17.12
CA ASN A 30 14.67 20.10 17.99
C ASN A 30 15.03 21.32 18.85
N HIS A 31 14.91 22.52 18.29
CA HIS A 31 15.09 23.75 19.06
C HIS A 31 14.03 23.92 20.17
N ALA A 32 12.79 23.55 19.86
CA ALA A 32 11.69 23.62 20.83
C ALA A 32 11.70 22.45 21.87
N HIS A 33 12.34 21.33 21.54
CA HIS A 33 12.36 20.10 22.36
C HIS A 33 13.80 19.57 22.53
N PRO A 34 14.70 20.32 23.20
CA PRO A 34 16.10 19.93 23.32
C PRO A 34 16.34 18.62 24.07
N ASP A 35 15.40 18.24 24.96
CA ASP A 35 15.48 16.98 25.72
C ASP A 35 15.04 15.74 24.92
N LEU A 36 14.39 15.93 23.79
CA LEU A 36 13.90 14.85 22.93
C LEU A 36 14.11 15.17 21.43
N PRO A 37 15.35 15.34 20.98
CA PRO A 37 15.61 15.73 19.60
C PRO A 37 15.28 14.61 18.61
N LEU A 38 14.69 14.96 17.47
CA LEU A 38 14.54 14.08 16.35
C LEU A 38 15.91 13.80 15.70
N PRO A 39 16.17 12.56 15.25
CA PRO A 39 17.40 12.22 14.57
C PRO A 39 17.53 12.91 13.20
N LYS A 40 18.69 12.78 12.57
CA LYS A 40 18.88 13.18 11.17
C LYS A 40 17.85 12.46 10.29
N LEU A 41 17.26 13.19 9.33
CA LEU A 41 16.32 12.59 8.39
C LEU A 41 17.03 11.57 7.50
N ARG A 42 16.37 10.47 7.24
CA ARG A 42 16.73 9.42 6.29
C ARG A 42 15.56 9.27 5.32
N TYR A 43 15.83 8.99 4.09
CA TYR A 43 14.81 8.88 3.05
C TYR A 43 14.77 7.46 2.50
N ALA A 44 13.58 6.94 2.27
CA ALA A 44 13.36 5.69 1.55
C ALA A 44 12.79 6.00 0.17
N LEU A 45 13.44 5.51 -0.87
CA LEU A 45 12.98 5.62 -2.25
C LEU A 45 12.30 4.32 -2.67
N GLU A 46 11.05 4.40 -3.11
CA GLU A 46 10.23 3.26 -3.53
C GLU A 46 9.52 3.52 -4.85
N TYR A 47 9.16 2.43 -5.54
CA TYR A 47 8.24 2.53 -6.68
C TYR A 47 6.84 2.91 -6.21
N LYS A 48 6.24 3.88 -6.90
CA LYS A 48 4.83 4.20 -6.71
C LYS A 48 3.99 3.42 -7.72
N PHE A 49 3.35 2.36 -7.24
CA PHE A 49 2.43 1.56 -8.05
C PHE A 49 1.17 2.35 -8.41
N ASP A 50 0.67 2.15 -9.62
CA ASP A 50 -0.54 2.80 -10.13
C ASP A 50 -1.71 1.81 -10.15
N GLY A 51 -2.53 1.87 -9.14
CA GLY A 51 -3.65 0.97 -8.94
C GLY A 51 -4.75 1.56 -8.06
N LEU A 52 -5.32 0.76 -7.20
CA LEU A 52 -6.32 1.14 -6.21
C LEU A 52 -5.82 0.79 -4.81
N THR A 53 -5.81 1.77 -3.91
CA THR A 53 -5.43 1.54 -2.52
C THR A 53 -6.41 0.60 -1.83
N ILE A 54 -5.88 -0.44 -1.20
CA ILE A 54 -6.63 -1.41 -0.41
C ILE A 54 -6.13 -1.46 1.04
N ASN A 55 -7.03 -1.82 1.93
CA ASN A 55 -6.75 -2.10 3.33
C ASN A 55 -7.14 -3.56 3.62
N LEU A 56 -6.22 -4.33 4.20
CA LEU A 56 -6.43 -5.72 4.59
C LEU A 56 -6.38 -5.81 6.11
N THR A 57 -7.36 -6.49 6.71
CA THR A 57 -7.37 -6.77 8.15
C THR A 57 -7.18 -8.26 8.37
N TYR A 58 -6.19 -8.59 9.19
CA TYR A 58 -5.94 -9.94 9.69
C TYR A 58 -6.26 -10.00 11.19
N ASP A 59 -6.85 -11.12 11.61
CA ASP A 59 -7.14 -11.43 13.01
C ASP A 59 -6.93 -12.93 13.25
N GLY A 60 -6.25 -13.28 14.33
CA GLY A 60 -5.85 -14.67 14.59
C GLY A 60 -4.99 -15.29 13.47
N GLY A 61 -4.34 -14.48 12.67
CA GLY A 61 -3.57 -14.89 11.50
C GLY A 61 -4.40 -15.18 10.25
N ARG A 62 -5.68 -14.81 10.20
CA ARG A 62 -6.57 -15.03 9.05
C ARG A 62 -7.01 -13.69 8.45
N LEU A 63 -7.11 -13.62 7.13
CA LEU A 63 -7.72 -12.48 6.45
C LEU A 63 -9.22 -12.45 6.77
N VAL A 64 -9.67 -11.42 7.50
CA VAL A 64 -11.06 -11.27 7.94
C VAL A 64 -11.78 -10.13 7.26
N GLN A 65 -11.04 -9.13 6.72
CA GLN A 65 -11.63 -8.00 6.02
C GLN A 65 -10.68 -7.48 4.94
N ALA A 66 -11.27 -7.02 3.84
CA ALA A 66 -10.60 -6.24 2.82
C ALA A 66 -11.52 -5.10 2.38
N ALA A 67 -10.98 -3.89 2.22
CA ALA A 67 -11.73 -2.72 1.81
C ALA A 67 -10.92 -1.84 0.86
N THR A 68 -11.58 -1.11 -0.03
CA THR A 68 -10.95 -0.03 -0.80
C THR A 68 -10.78 1.20 0.07
N ARG A 69 -9.92 2.14 -0.38
CA ARG A 69 -9.72 3.40 0.33
C ARG A 69 -11.00 4.26 0.38
N GLY A 70 -11.84 4.23 -0.66
CA GLY A 70 -13.00 5.11 -0.80
C GLY A 70 -12.61 6.59 -0.71
N ASN A 71 -13.29 7.33 0.15
CA ASN A 71 -13.02 8.75 0.43
C ASN A 71 -11.98 8.98 1.56
N GLY A 72 -11.31 7.92 2.03
CA GLY A 72 -10.35 7.95 3.13
C GLY A 72 -10.96 7.73 4.52
N VAL A 73 -12.28 7.73 4.64
CA VAL A 73 -13.04 7.46 5.87
C VAL A 73 -13.88 6.19 5.73
N THR A 74 -14.61 6.08 4.62
CA THR A 74 -15.42 4.92 4.26
C THR A 74 -14.93 4.33 2.95
N GLY A 75 -14.79 3.02 2.89
CA GLY A 75 -14.41 2.27 1.70
C GLY A 75 -15.40 1.15 1.42
N GLU A 76 -15.37 0.61 0.21
CA GLU A 76 -16.20 -0.53 -0.19
C GLU A 76 -15.58 -1.81 0.34
N ALA A 77 -16.39 -2.70 0.92
CA ALA A 77 -15.96 -4.04 1.32
C ALA A 77 -15.71 -4.90 0.09
N ILE A 78 -14.53 -5.49 -0.01
CA ILE A 78 -14.08 -6.27 -1.17
C ILE A 78 -13.44 -7.62 -0.75
N LEU A 79 -13.80 -8.17 0.40
CA LEU A 79 -13.20 -9.41 0.88
C LEU A 79 -13.31 -10.57 -0.11
N PRO A 80 -14.48 -10.87 -0.72
CA PRO A 80 -14.60 -11.94 -1.69
C PRO A 80 -13.67 -11.74 -2.91
N GLN A 81 -13.53 -10.52 -3.40
CA GLN A 81 -12.64 -10.17 -4.51
C GLN A 81 -11.18 -10.31 -4.09
N ALA A 82 -10.80 -9.78 -2.93
CA ALA A 82 -9.44 -9.86 -2.41
C ALA A 82 -8.97 -11.32 -2.23
N MET A 83 -9.84 -12.22 -1.81
CA MET A 83 -9.54 -13.65 -1.65
C MET A 83 -9.19 -14.34 -2.98
N THR A 84 -9.54 -13.78 -4.12
CA THR A 84 -9.18 -14.31 -5.45
C THR A 84 -7.79 -13.85 -5.92
N ILE A 85 -7.20 -12.86 -5.28
CA ILE A 85 -5.89 -12.32 -5.65
C ILE A 85 -4.80 -13.21 -5.05
N ARG A 86 -4.07 -13.93 -5.91
CA ARG A 86 -3.13 -14.98 -5.49
C ARG A 86 -1.98 -14.48 -4.60
N THR A 87 -1.62 -13.21 -4.72
CA THR A 87 -0.55 -12.59 -3.93
C THR A 87 -1.00 -12.11 -2.57
N ILE A 88 -2.31 -12.13 -2.25
CA ILE A 88 -2.83 -11.87 -0.92
C ILE A 88 -2.87 -13.19 -0.13
N PRO A 89 -2.06 -13.35 0.93
CA PRO A 89 -2.13 -14.54 1.77
C PRO A 89 -3.45 -14.58 2.56
N LEU A 90 -4.17 -15.70 2.52
CA LEU A 90 -5.39 -15.90 3.32
C LEU A 90 -5.07 -16.14 4.79
N THR A 91 -3.84 -16.58 5.07
CA THR A 91 -3.32 -16.78 6.42
C THR A 91 -1.89 -16.26 6.52
N ILE A 92 -1.57 -15.70 7.69
CA ILE A 92 -0.24 -15.16 8.01
C ILE A 92 0.28 -15.74 9.34
N PRO A 93 1.60 -15.73 9.58
CA PRO A 93 2.21 -16.16 10.84
C PRO A 93 1.77 -15.35 12.06
N PHE A 94 1.66 -14.03 11.93
CA PHE A 94 1.27 -13.14 13.03
C PHE A 94 -0.15 -13.41 13.49
N LYS A 95 -0.36 -13.59 14.81
CA LYS A 95 -1.65 -13.98 15.39
C LYS A 95 -2.44 -12.87 16.06
N GLY A 96 -1.81 -11.70 16.29
CA GLY A 96 -2.52 -10.50 16.74
C GLY A 96 -3.38 -9.91 15.64
N LYS A 97 -4.26 -8.97 15.99
CA LYS A 97 -5.00 -8.19 15.01
C LYS A 97 -4.10 -7.17 14.36
N MET A 98 -4.16 -7.04 13.03
CA MET A 98 -3.42 -6.04 12.27
C MET A 98 -4.22 -5.53 11.07
N GLU A 99 -3.97 -4.29 10.71
CA GLU A 99 -4.45 -3.66 9.48
C GLU A 99 -3.25 -3.18 8.67
N CYS A 100 -3.16 -3.60 7.42
CA CYS A 100 -2.11 -3.17 6.51
C CYS A 100 -2.69 -2.57 5.23
N GLN A 101 -1.95 -1.65 4.64
CA GLN A 101 -2.34 -0.92 3.44
C GLN A 101 -1.37 -1.20 2.31
N GLY A 102 -1.90 -1.22 1.11
CA GLY A 102 -1.13 -1.42 -0.10
C GLY A 102 -1.87 -0.94 -1.34
N GLU A 103 -1.26 -1.15 -2.47
CA GLU A 103 -1.84 -0.87 -3.78
C GLU A 103 -2.16 -2.18 -4.48
N CYS A 104 -3.42 -2.33 -4.91
CA CYS A 104 -3.82 -3.39 -5.81
C CYS A 104 -3.71 -2.89 -7.25
N TYR A 105 -2.97 -3.60 -8.08
CA TYR A 105 -2.65 -3.15 -9.42
C TYR A 105 -2.70 -4.29 -10.45
N MET A 106 -2.77 -3.92 -11.72
CA MET A 106 -2.64 -4.84 -12.84
C MET A 106 -1.28 -4.62 -13.51
N ARG A 107 -0.52 -5.69 -13.74
CA ARG A 107 0.72 -5.60 -14.52
C ARG A 107 0.41 -5.23 -15.98
N LEU A 108 1.24 -4.41 -16.60
CA LEU A 108 1.07 -4.03 -18.02
C LEU A 108 1.07 -5.24 -18.94
N SER A 109 1.89 -6.26 -18.67
CA SER A 109 1.90 -7.51 -19.41
C SER A 109 0.56 -8.27 -19.36
N VAL A 110 -0.15 -8.19 -18.22
CA VAL A 110 -1.48 -8.77 -18.06
C VAL A 110 -2.51 -7.95 -18.84
N LEU A 111 -2.44 -6.63 -18.75
CA LEU A 111 -3.28 -5.72 -19.54
C LEU A 111 -3.17 -6.01 -21.05
N ASP A 112 -1.94 -6.13 -21.56
CA ASP A 112 -1.67 -6.43 -22.96
C ASP A 112 -2.23 -7.80 -23.38
N GLN A 113 -2.10 -8.82 -22.51
CA GLN A 113 -2.65 -10.14 -22.79
C GLN A 113 -4.18 -10.15 -22.83
N LEU A 114 -4.83 -9.46 -21.90
CA LEU A 114 -6.30 -9.34 -21.86
C LEU A 114 -6.82 -8.58 -23.08
N ASN A 115 -6.16 -7.51 -23.51
CA ASN A 115 -6.53 -6.76 -24.70
C ASN A 115 -6.34 -7.57 -25.99
N LYS A 116 -5.33 -8.44 -26.05
CA LYS A 116 -5.11 -9.35 -27.19
C LYS A 116 -6.15 -10.47 -27.28
N SER A 117 -6.73 -10.91 -26.16
CA SER A 117 -7.80 -11.92 -26.17
C SER A 117 -9.12 -11.41 -26.76
N GLY A 118 -9.28 -10.09 -26.87
CA GLY A 118 -10.38 -9.46 -27.59
C GLY A 118 -11.73 -9.43 -26.86
N GLU A 119 -11.80 -9.97 -25.63
CA GLU A 119 -13.05 -9.99 -24.87
C GLU A 119 -13.46 -8.60 -24.38
N GLU A 120 -12.49 -7.73 -24.09
CA GLU A 120 -12.72 -6.37 -23.59
C GLU A 120 -11.51 -5.47 -23.87
N GLN A 121 -11.77 -4.23 -24.28
CA GLN A 121 -10.72 -3.21 -24.46
C GLN A 121 -10.48 -2.43 -23.17
N LEU A 122 -9.42 -2.78 -22.45
CA LEU A 122 -9.01 -2.12 -21.22
C LEU A 122 -8.06 -0.96 -21.54
N LYS A 123 -8.48 0.27 -21.24
CA LYS A 123 -7.74 1.49 -21.62
C LYS A 123 -6.49 1.73 -20.76
N ASN A 124 -6.53 1.41 -19.48
CA ASN A 124 -5.38 1.51 -18.59
C ASN A 124 -5.47 0.53 -17.42
N ALA A 125 -4.30 0.16 -16.88
CA ALA A 125 -4.15 -0.83 -15.83
C ALA A 125 -4.86 -0.44 -14.51
N ARG A 126 -4.81 0.86 -14.13
CA ARG A 126 -5.47 1.35 -12.92
C ARG A 126 -6.98 1.20 -12.97
N ASN A 127 -7.60 1.64 -14.05
CA ASN A 127 -9.06 1.53 -14.22
C ASN A 127 -9.50 0.07 -14.34
N ALA A 128 -8.69 -0.78 -14.98
CA ALA A 128 -8.93 -2.21 -15.05
C ALA A 128 -8.90 -2.89 -13.68
N ALA A 129 -7.92 -2.55 -12.84
CA ALA A 129 -7.84 -3.03 -11.47
C ALA A 129 -9.02 -2.53 -10.62
N ALA A 130 -9.35 -1.24 -10.69
CA ALA A 130 -10.47 -0.65 -9.96
C ALA A 130 -11.82 -1.27 -10.36
N GLY A 131 -12.05 -1.46 -11.64
CA GLY A 131 -13.26 -2.11 -12.16
C GLY A 131 -13.39 -3.56 -11.71
N ALA A 132 -12.29 -4.30 -11.70
CA ALA A 132 -12.26 -5.69 -11.23
C ALA A 132 -12.57 -5.80 -9.73
N LEU A 133 -11.98 -4.94 -8.89
CA LEU A 133 -12.21 -4.97 -7.44
C LEU A 133 -13.62 -4.56 -7.03
N ARG A 134 -14.28 -3.69 -7.81
CA ARG A 134 -15.65 -3.24 -7.57
C ARG A 134 -16.71 -4.14 -8.19
N ASN A 135 -16.31 -5.12 -8.98
CA ASN A 135 -17.26 -6.04 -9.57
C ASN A 135 -17.87 -6.93 -8.48
N LEU A 136 -19.18 -7.10 -8.51
CA LEU A 136 -19.90 -7.94 -7.54
C LEU A 136 -19.58 -9.42 -7.69
N ASP A 137 -19.16 -9.86 -8.89
CA ASP A 137 -18.73 -11.24 -9.14
C ASP A 137 -17.21 -11.38 -8.94
N PRO A 138 -16.76 -12.10 -7.89
CA PRO A 138 -15.33 -12.32 -7.65
C PRO A 138 -14.62 -13.09 -8.77
N ALA A 139 -15.35 -13.84 -9.61
CA ALA A 139 -14.78 -14.55 -10.75
C ALA A 139 -14.20 -13.58 -11.79
N VAL A 140 -14.79 -12.40 -11.93
CA VAL A 140 -14.25 -11.33 -12.78
C VAL A 140 -12.91 -10.85 -12.22
N THR A 141 -12.80 -10.62 -10.92
CA THR A 141 -11.54 -10.25 -10.26
C THR A 141 -10.46 -11.31 -10.47
N ALA A 142 -10.81 -12.59 -10.32
CA ALA A 142 -9.89 -13.71 -10.52
C ALA A 142 -9.30 -13.75 -11.93
N LYS A 143 -10.12 -13.52 -12.95
CA LYS A 143 -9.69 -13.48 -14.37
C LYS A 143 -8.74 -12.33 -14.67
N ARG A 144 -8.79 -11.24 -13.92
CA ARG A 144 -7.97 -10.04 -14.11
C ARG A 144 -6.53 -10.18 -13.60
N ARG A 145 -6.22 -11.25 -12.86
CA ARG A 145 -4.87 -11.58 -12.37
C ARG A 145 -4.17 -10.37 -11.73
N LEU A 146 -4.86 -9.75 -10.77
CA LEU A 146 -4.34 -8.60 -10.05
C LEU A 146 -3.22 -9.03 -9.08
N ASP A 147 -2.36 -8.09 -8.75
CA ASP A 147 -1.33 -8.21 -7.73
C ASP A 147 -1.50 -7.12 -6.68
N VAL A 148 -0.83 -7.29 -5.54
CA VAL A 148 -0.77 -6.28 -4.50
C VAL A 148 0.67 -5.97 -4.12
N CYS A 149 0.92 -4.73 -3.70
CA CYS A 149 2.14 -4.31 -3.05
C CYS A 149 1.78 -3.60 -1.75
N MET A 150 2.13 -4.20 -0.61
CA MET A 150 1.85 -3.63 0.70
C MET A 150 3.00 -2.73 1.12
N TYR A 151 2.68 -1.57 1.73
CA TYR A 151 3.67 -0.55 2.05
C TYR A 151 3.50 0.06 3.44
N SER A 152 2.41 -0.22 4.14
CA SER A 152 2.14 0.38 5.46
C SER A 152 1.34 -0.55 6.35
N VAL A 153 1.55 -0.42 7.66
CA VAL A 153 0.74 -1.03 8.71
C VAL A 153 0.08 0.11 9.50
N GLY A 154 -1.26 0.17 9.45
CA GLY A 154 -2.03 1.23 10.11
C GLY A 154 -2.38 0.91 11.56
N TYR A 155 -2.57 -0.37 11.88
CA TYR A 155 -2.82 -0.87 13.23
C TYR A 155 -2.15 -2.23 13.42
N ILE A 156 -1.60 -2.47 14.59
CA ILE A 156 -1.04 -3.76 14.99
C ILE A 156 -1.19 -3.93 16.50
N GLU A 157 -1.65 -5.10 16.91
CA GLU A 157 -1.84 -5.47 18.31
C GLU A 157 -0.57 -6.09 18.88
N GLY A 158 -0.16 -5.66 20.08
CA GLY A 158 0.91 -6.31 20.84
C GLY A 158 2.33 -6.16 20.27
N ARG A 159 2.52 -5.33 19.24
CA ARG A 159 3.83 -4.97 18.68
C ARG A 159 3.86 -3.51 18.28
N GLU A 160 4.98 -2.85 18.45
CA GLU A 160 5.28 -1.54 17.89
C GLU A 160 6.22 -1.71 16.70
N LEU A 161 5.95 -0.99 15.61
CA LEU A 161 6.81 -0.94 14.43
C LEU A 161 7.54 0.40 14.40
N ILE A 162 8.87 0.35 14.34
CA ILE A 162 9.72 1.53 14.41
C ILE A 162 10.25 1.84 13.01
N GLY A 163 9.61 2.82 12.35
CA GLY A 163 10.05 3.28 11.04
C GLY A 163 9.65 2.38 9.88
N HIS A 164 10.12 2.78 8.69
CA HIS A 164 9.72 2.15 7.44
C HIS A 164 10.35 0.77 7.24
N GLU A 165 11.63 0.63 7.57
CA GLU A 165 12.38 -0.63 7.43
C GLU A 165 11.75 -1.76 8.26
N ASP A 166 11.42 -1.50 9.52
CA ASP A 166 10.76 -2.48 10.40
C ASP A 166 9.36 -2.85 9.87
N THR A 167 8.62 -1.87 9.35
CA THR A 167 7.32 -2.10 8.71
C THR A 167 7.44 -3.03 7.51
N ILE A 168 8.38 -2.78 6.60
CA ILE A 168 8.59 -3.62 5.41
C ILE A 168 9.07 -5.01 5.79
N SER A 169 9.98 -5.12 6.77
CA SER A 169 10.46 -6.41 7.29
C SER A 169 9.31 -7.22 7.89
N PHE A 170 8.47 -6.60 8.69
CA PHE A 170 7.29 -7.24 9.28
C PHE A 170 6.30 -7.74 8.22
N LEU A 171 6.02 -6.94 7.19
CA LEU A 171 5.15 -7.35 6.10
C LEU A 171 5.72 -8.58 5.37
N LYS A 172 7.04 -8.61 5.10
CA LYS A 172 7.73 -9.74 4.48
C LYS A 172 7.69 -11.01 5.35
N GLU A 173 7.94 -10.89 6.66
CA GLU A 173 7.84 -11.99 7.62
C GLU A 173 6.44 -12.64 7.62
N ASN A 174 5.42 -11.86 7.26
CA ASN A 174 4.04 -12.32 7.15
C ASN A 174 3.63 -12.69 5.71
N ASN A 175 4.57 -12.91 4.81
CA ASN A 175 4.35 -13.30 3.42
C ASN A 175 3.51 -12.30 2.61
N LEU A 176 3.44 -11.05 3.05
CA LEU A 176 2.77 -9.98 2.33
C LEU A 176 3.72 -9.38 1.29
N PRO A 177 3.30 -9.27 0.01
CA PRO A 177 4.15 -8.70 -1.03
C PRO A 177 4.48 -7.25 -0.75
N THR A 178 5.77 -6.90 -0.82
CA THR A 178 6.27 -5.53 -0.68
C THR A 178 7.18 -5.19 -1.85
N SER A 179 7.36 -3.91 -2.16
CA SER A 179 8.48 -3.46 -3.00
C SER A 179 9.77 -3.44 -2.17
N GLY A 180 10.91 -3.56 -2.86
CA GLY A 180 12.17 -3.15 -2.28
C GLY A 180 12.21 -1.62 -2.16
N PHE A 181 13.00 -1.09 -1.24
CA PHE A 181 13.32 0.34 -1.16
C PHE A 181 14.83 0.55 -1.16
N MET A 182 15.25 1.73 -1.58
CA MET A 182 16.62 2.21 -1.45
C MET A 182 16.63 3.26 -0.35
N GLU A 183 17.56 3.14 0.58
CA GLU A 183 17.79 4.14 1.60
C GLU A 183 18.80 5.17 1.10
N LEU A 184 18.52 6.47 1.34
CA LEU A 184 19.33 7.62 0.94
C LEU A 184 19.69 8.47 2.16
#